data_1749a7ae68a6fadcbc31fd6d3180abde
#
_entry.id   1749a7ae68a6fadcbc31fd6d3180abde
#
_cell.length_a   1.000
_cell.length_b   1.000
_cell.length_c   1.000
_cell.angle_alpha   90.00
_cell.angle_beta   90.00
_cell.angle_gamma   90.00
#
_symmetry.space_group_name_H-M   'P 1'
#
loop_
_entity.id
_entity.type
_entity.pdbx_description
1 polymer ?
#
loop_
_entity_poly.entity_id
_entity_poly.type
_entity_poly.pdbx_seq_one_letter_code
_entity_poly.pdbx_strand_id
1 'polypeptide(L)'
;MITRGPILTALTALLVGTGASVDATGSCATDAMLVFDGSASMGEISFNAKAPTRLQDAQLAMHRAMPQIAPFRRVGLLVYGPGGSDGCTGIDLRFAPVADASAQVVAEIDRVAPNGLTPIAASVRAAADALEYRDAPGIVVLVTDGNETCGGRPCALGEELARLGLDLTVHVIGFKVVYDPFSWNSPEAQSYDGGKTVAKCLADHTGGMFVSTETVDELADALRDTLGCALIGQAQTSARRHG
;
A
#
# COMPACT_ATOMS: atom_id res chain seq x y z
N MET A 1 -52.05 -11.23 73.66
CA MET A 1 -52.02 -11.51 72.22
C MET A 1 -51.11 -10.46 71.52
N ILE A 2 -49.88 -10.84 71.16
CA ILE A 2 -48.90 -9.98 70.58
C ILE A 2 -48.70 -10.49 69.18
N THR A 3 -49.14 -9.75 68.17
CA THR A 3 -48.97 -10.04 66.75
C THR A 3 -47.65 -9.49 66.28
N ARG A 4 -46.72 -10.37 65.83
CA ARG A 4 -45.48 -10.04 65.18
C ARG A 4 -45.72 -9.87 63.67
N GLY A 5 -45.48 -8.69 63.14
CA GLY A 5 -45.45 -8.43 61.71
C GLY A 5 -44.10 -8.82 61.07
N PRO A 6 -44.03 -9.20 59.80
CA PRO A 6 -42.79 -9.60 59.14
C PRO A 6 -42.00 -8.36 58.66
N ILE A 7 -40.68 -8.37 58.91
CA ILE A 7 -39.73 -7.38 58.43
C ILE A 7 -39.37 -7.77 57.01
N LEU A 8 -39.71 -6.90 56.06
CA LEU A 8 -39.31 -7.03 54.64
C LEU A 8 -37.92 -6.44 54.46
N THR A 9 -36.92 -7.28 54.26
CA THR A 9 -35.56 -6.86 53.95
C THR A 9 -35.47 -6.60 52.44
N ALA A 10 -35.33 -5.33 52.04
CA ALA A 10 -35.08 -4.96 50.67
C ALA A 10 -33.61 -5.18 50.30
N LEU A 11 -33.33 -6.11 49.40
CA LEU A 11 -32.01 -6.37 48.84
C LEU A 11 -31.77 -5.44 47.69
N THR A 12 -30.92 -4.41 47.91
CA THR A 12 -30.51 -3.48 46.85
C THR A 12 -29.37 -4.10 46.06
N ALA A 13 -29.65 -4.55 44.82
CA ALA A 13 -28.64 -5.04 43.89
C ALA A 13 -27.90 -3.87 43.28
N LEU A 14 -26.60 -3.74 43.61
CA LEU A 14 -25.69 -2.81 42.97
C LEU A 14 -25.29 -3.37 41.57
N LEU A 15 -25.81 -2.82 40.50
CA LEU A 15 -25.37 -3.08 39.13
C LEU A 15 -24.04 -2.35 38.93
N VAL A 16 -22.91 -3.08 39.02
CA VAL A 16 -21.61 -2.60 38.57
C VAL A 16 -21.61 -2.70 37.04
N GLY A 17 -21.88 -1.59 36.37
CA GLY A 17 -21.69 -1.46 34.95
C GLY A 17 -20.20 -1.52 34.62
N THR A 18 -19.73 -2.63 34.03
CA THR A 18 -18.42 -2.69 33.36
C THR A 18 -18.51 -1.81 32.11
N GLY A 19 -18.04 -0.56 32.24
CA GLY A 19 -17.82 0.29 31.08
C GLY A 19 -16.73 -0.35 30.22
N ALA A 20 -17.12 -0.94 29.08
CA ALA A 20 -16.19 -1.28 28.04
C ALA A 20 -15.63 0.06 27.50
N SER A 21 -14.37 0.31 27.77
CA SER A 21 -13.62 1.39 27.12
C SER A 21 -13.60 1.06 25.65
N VAL A 22 -14.38 1.77 24.85
CA VAL A 22 -14.21 1.76 23.40
C VAL A 22 -12.96 2.61 23.15
N ASP A 23 -11.84 1.94 22.94
CA ASP A 23 -10.66 2.57 22.41
C ASP A 23 -10.99 3.06 21.00
N ALA A 24 -11.35 4.34 20.90
CA ALA A 24 -11.65 5.02 19.66
C ALA A 24 -10.37 5.43 18.91
N THR A 25 -9.34 4.60 18.95
CA THR A 25 -8.26 4.65 17.97
C THR A 25 -8.73 3.85 16.76
N GLY A 26 -9.35 4.52 15.78
CA GLY A 26 -9.81 3.90 14.56
C GLY A 26 -8.66 3.24 13.82
N SER A 27 -8.39 1.97 14.12
CA SER A 27 -7.46 1.18 13.31
C SER A 27 -8.14 0.78 12.00
N CYS A 28 -7.41 0.85 10.90
CA CYS A 28 -7.84 0.23 9.66
C CYS A 28 -7.79 -1.29 9.84
N ALA A 29 -8.93 -1.95 9.71
CA ALA A 29 -9.01 -3.40 9.94
C ALA A 29 -8.28 -4.22 8.85
N THR A 30 -8.10 -3.65 7.64
CA THR A 30 -7.53 -4.35 6.49
C THR A 30 -6.01 -4.21 6.48
N ASP A 31 -5.30 -5.32 6.43
CA ASP A 31 -3.85 -5.37 6.28
C ASP A 31 -3.41 -4.84 4.91
N ALA A 32 -2.23 -4.25 4.83
CA ALA A 32 -1.68 -3.74 3.59
C ALA A 32 -0.27 -4.24 3.31
N MET A 33 0.05 -4.44 2.03
CA MET A 33 1.41 -4.68 1.53
C MET A 33 1.87 -3.49 0.70
N LEU A 34 2.97 -2.88 1.10
CA LEU A 34 3.72 -1.93 0.27
C LEU A 34 4.66 -2.72 -0.65
N VAL A 35 4.50 -2.57 -1.95
CA VAL A 35 5.41 -3.09 -2.98
C VAL A 35 6.25 -1.92 -3.47
N PHE A 36 7.53 -1.94 -3.17
CA PHE A 36 8.44 -0.84 -3.43
C PHE A 36 9.43 -1.18 -4.56
N ASP A 37 9.51 -0.30 -5.53
CA ASP A 37 10.43 -0.39 -6.64
C ASP A 37 11.85 -0.05 -6.20
N GLY A 38 12.74 -1.01 -6.32
CA GLY A 38 14.18 -0.86 -6.14
C GLY A 38 14.95 -1.18 -7.44
N SER A 39 14.29 -1.15 -8.61
CA SER A 39 14.95 -1.40 -9.90
C SER A 39 16.02 -0.36 -10.23
N ALA A 40 16.83 -0.64 -11.23
CA ALA A 40 17.97 0.20 -11.60
C ALA A 40 17.57 1.64 -11.94
N SER A 41 16.38 1.85 -12.53
CA SER A 41 15.86 3.19 -12.88
C SER A 41 15.66 4.09 -11.66
N MET A 42 15.34 3.53 -10.50
CA MET A 42 15.24 4.29 -9.25
C MET A 42 16.57 4.95 -8.83
N GLY A 43 17.70 4.44 -9.32
CA GLY A 43 19.04 5.04 -9.14
C GLY A 43 19.32 6.23 -10.06
N GLU A 44 18.45 6.50 -11.05
CA GLU A 44 18.66 7.58 -12.00
C GLU A 44 18.40 8.95 -11.38
N ILE A 45 19.17 9.93 -11.86
CA ILE A 45 19.01 11.34 -11.53
C ILE A 45 18.29 12.05 -12.70
N SER A 46 17.58 13.14 -12.40
CA SER A 46 17.08 14.06 -13.43
C SER A 46 18.26 14.71 -14.22
N PHE A 47 17.95 15.48 -15.26
CA PHE A 47 18.96 16.18 -16.07
C PHE A 47 19.96 17.02 -15.29
N ASN A 48 19.73 17.30 -14.01
CA ASN A 48 20.66 17.99 -13.12
C ASN A 48 21.46 16.96 -12.31
N ALA A 49 22.76 16.84 -12.58
CA ALA A 49 23.68 15.92 -11.89
C ALA A 49 23.80 16.14 -10.36
N LYS A 50 23.27 17.23 -9.83
CA LYS A 50 23.19 17.52 -8.39
C LYS A 50 21.81 17.20 -7.78
N ALA A 51 20.84 16.80 -8.60
CA ALA A 51 19.53 16.39 -8.10
C ALA A 51 19.61 15.04 -7.37
N PRO A 52 18.75 14.80 -6.39
CA PRO A 52 18.62 13.50 -5.78
C PRO A 52 18.18 12.45 -6.82
N THR A 53 18.50 11.18 -6.57
CA THR A 53 17.97 10.07 -7.34
C THR A 53 16.47 9.90 -7.05
N ARG A 54 15.74 9.19 -7.94
CA ARG A 54 14.34 8.85 -7.66
C ARG A 54 14.19 8.08 -6.35
N LEU A 55 15.12 7.16 -6.07
CA LEU A 55 15.14 6.44 -4.79
C LEU A 55 15.26 7.37 -3.59
N GLN A 56 16.20 8.32 -3.62
CA GLN A 56 16.37 9.27 -2.50
C GLN A 56 15.12 10.10 -2.23
N ASP A 57 14.46 10.54 -3.29
CA ASP A 57 13.19 11.26 -3.16
C ASP A 57 12.08 10.34 -2.64
N ALA A 58 12.00 9.09 -3.09
CA ALA A 58 11.03 8.12 -2.59
C ALA A 58 11.29 7.75 -1.12
N GLN A 59 12.56 7.57 -0.72
CA GLN A 59 12.94 7.39 0.70
C GLN A 59 12.45 8.55 1.56
N LEU A 60 12.67 9.79 1.11
CA LEU A 60 12.19 10.97 1.84
C LEU A 60 10.65 11.01 1.96
N ALA A 61 9.92 10.59 0.92
CA ALA A 61 8.47 10.48 0.98
C ALA A 61 8.02 9.42 2.00
N MET A 62 8.71 8.27 2.07
CA MET A 62 8.43 7.22 3.07
C MET A 62 8.68 7.71 4.50
N HIS A 63 9.79 8.44 4.74
CA HIS A 63 10.05 9.06 6.03
C HIS A 63 8.92 10.02 6.48
N ARG A 64 8.26 10.70 5.54
CA ARG A 64 7.17 11.63 5.83
C ARG A 64 5.82 10.95 6.01
N ALA A 65 5.53 9.91 5.23
CA ALA A 65 4.22 9.27 5.20
C ALA A 65 4.07 8.17 6.27
N MET A 66 5.05 7.29 6.42
CA MET A 66 4.93 6.08 7.26
C MET A 66 4.61 6.37 8.73
N PRO A 67 5.15 7.41 9.40
CA PRO A 67 4.77 7.75 10.77
C PRO A 67 3.29 8.14 10.94
N GLN A 68 2.61 8.53 9.86
CA GLN A 68 1.20 8.92 9.85
C GLN A 68 0.27 7.75 9.45
N ILE A 69 0.81 6.67 8.89
CA ILE A 69 0.07 5.52 8.38
C ILE A 69 0.15 4.34 9.36
N ALA A 70 1.36 3.94 9.73
CA ALA A 70 1.63 2.71 10.47
C ALA A 70 1.02 2.64 11.88
N PRO A 71 0.75 3.73 12.60
CA PRO A 71 0.01 3.67 13.86
C PRO A 71 -1.44 3.18 13.73
N PHE A 72 -2.01 3.28 12.52
CA PHE A 72 -3.42 2.96 12.27
C PHE A 72 -3.62 1.74 11.38
N ARG A 73 -2.60 1.28 10.66
CA ARG A 73 -2.67 0.16 9.72
C ARG A 73 -1.47 -0.76 9.89
N ARG A 74 -1.72 -2.05 9.87
CA ARG A 74 -0.67 -3.04 9.74
C ARG A 74 -0.15 -3.01 8.31
N VAL A 75 1.17 -2.87 8.14
CA VAL A 75 1.82 -2.76 6.84
C VAL A 75 2.95 -3.77 6.74
N GLY A 76 2.96 -4.53 5.65
CA GLY A 76 4.08 -5.36 5.23
C GLY A 76 4.88 -4.69 4.11
N LEU A 77 6.04 -5.21 3.80
CA LEU A 77 6.94 -4.68 2.77
C LEU A 77 7.47 -5.78 1.87
N LEU A 78 7.33 -5.55 0.58
CA LEU A 78 8.02 -6.29 -0.47
C LEU A 78 8.84 -5.29 -1.30
N VAL A 79 10.09 -5.62 -1.59
CA VAL A 79 10.96 -4.83 -2.47
C VAL A 79 11.31 -5.68 -3.69
N TYR A 80 11.25 -5.09 -4.88
CA TYR A 80 11.73 -5.77 -6.08
C TYR A 80 12.87 -4.98 -6.76
N GLY A 81 13.55 -5.64 -7.68
CA GLY A 81 14.68 -5.09 -8.45
C GLY A 81 16.01 -5.63 -7.95
N PRO A 82 16.49 -5.25 -6.74
CA PRO A 82 17.79 -5.74 -6.23
C PRO A 82 17.79 -7.27 -6.02
N GLY A 83 18.92 -7.88 -6.34
CA GLY A 83 19.10 -9.33 -6.20
C GLY A 83 18.61 -10.09 -7.43
N GLY A 84 18.55 -11.42 -7.28
CA GLY A 84 18.22 -12.32 -8.39
C GLY A 84 19.39 -12.56 -9.35
N SER A 85 19.31 -13.68 -10.10
CA SER A 85 20.36 -14.11 -11.02
C SER A 85 20.24 -13.54 -12.42
N ASP A 86 19.06 -13.02 -12.80
CA ASP A 86 18.71 -12.58 -14.15
C ASP A 86 18.08 -11.18 -14.20
N GLY A 87 18.07 -10.45 -13.09
CA GLY A 87 17.46 -9.13 -12.96
C GLY A 87 15.94 -9.13 -12.76
N CYS A 88 15.24 -10.23 -13.07
CA CYS A 88 13.77 -10.35 -12.91
C CYS A 88 13.36 -11.17 -11.70
N THR A 89 14.26 -11.91 -11.08
CA THR A 89 13.98 -12.75 -9.91
C THR A 89 14.27 -12.06 -8.57
N GLY A 90 14.71 -10.80 -8.60
CA GLY A 90 14.93 -10.00 -7.42
C GLY A 90 13.60 -9.52 -6.81
N ILE A 91 12.84 -10.45 -6.20
CA ILE A 91 11.59 -10.15 -5.48
C ILE A 91 11.79 -10.61 -4.05
N ASP A 92 11.76 -9.68 -3.11
CA ASP A 92 12.10 -9.94 -1.72
C ASP A 92 10.99 -9.47 -0.77
N LEU A 93 10.28 -10.44 -0.18
CA LEU A 93 9.33 -10.17 0.90
C LEU A 93 10.11 -9.89 2.18
N ARG A 94 10.26 -8.63 2.54
CA ARG A 94 10.98 -8.19 3.74
C ARG A 94 10.25 -8.64 5.00
N PHE A 95 8.94 -8.46 5.05
CA PHE A 95 8.08 -8.93 6.14
C PHE A 95 6.60 -8.82 5.77
N ALA A 96 5.78 -9.70 6.36
CA ALA A 96 4.33 -9.66 6.29
C ALA A 96 3.77 -8.49 7.13
N PRO A 97 2.46 -8.14 7.00
CA PRO A 97 1.89 -7.00 7.72
C PRO A 97 2.06 -7.07 9.24
N VAL A 98 2.69 -6.05 9.82
CA VAL A 98 2.88 -5.89 11.26
C VAL A 98 2.36 -4.52 11.72
N ALA A 99 1.96 -4.43 12.99
CA ALA A 99 1.59 -3.15 13.60
C ALA A 99 2.84 -2.27 13.79
N ASP A 100 2.62 -0.95 13.80
CA ASP A 100 3.68 0.05 14.01
C ASP A 100 4.91 -0.11 13.10
N ALA A 101 4.68 -0.55 11.86
CA ALA A 101 5.71 -0.88 10.89
C ALA A 101 6.60 0.31 10.44
N SER A 102 6.32 1.54 10.86
CA SER A 102 6.95 2.77 10.34
C SER A 102 8.48 2.69 10.33
N ALA A 103 9.09 2.43 11.48
CA ALA A 103 10.54 2.39 11.61
C ALA A 103 11.15 1.24 10.80
N GLN A 104 10.46 0.09 10.74
CA GLN A 104 10.93 -1.09 10.01
C GLN A 104 10.85 -0.86 8.50
N VAL A 105 9.74 -0.33 7.97
CA VAL A 105 9.58 0.02 6.54
C VAL A 105 10.68 1.00 6.13
N VAL A 106 10.84 2.10 6.87
CA VAL A 106 11.83 3.13 6.56
C VAL A 106 13.24 2.55 6.57
N ALA A 107 13.61 1.77 7.59
CA ALA A 107 14.94 1.18 7.69
C ALA A 107 15.25 0.20 6.55
N GLU A 108 14.27 -0.58 6.08
CA GLU A 108 14.45 -1.49 4.95
C GLU A 108 14.58 -0.73 3.62
N ILE A 109 13.76 0.31 3.40
CA ILE A 109 13.80 1.13 2.19
C ILE A 109 15.09 1.95 2.12
N ASP A 110 15.61 2.44 3.25
CA ASP A 110 16.89 3.16 3.29
C ASP A 110 18.11 2.28 2.91
N ARG A 111 17.97 0.95 3.03
CA ARG A 111 19.01 -0.01 2.63
C ARG A 111 18.93 -0.44 1.17
N VAL A 112 17.89 -0.04 0.44
CA VAL A 112 17.75 -0.42 -0.96
C VAL A 112 18.88 0.14 -1.79
N ALA A 113 19.59 -0.75 -2.50
CA ALA A 113 20.58 -0.39 -3.52
C ALA A 113 19.96 -0.66 -4.89
N PRO A 114 19.63 0.37 -5.69
CA PRO A 114 18.91 0.20 -6.94
C PRO A 114 19.64 -0.71 -7.90
N ASN A 115 18.97 -1.77 -8.37
CA ASN A 115 19.52 -2.73 -9.33
C ASN A 115 18.40 -3.60 -9.94
N GLY A 116 18.70 -4.30 -11.02
CA GLY A 116 17.78 -5.25 -11.65
C GLY A 116 16.70 -4.58 -12.47
N LEU A 117 15.71 -5.39 -12.85
CA LEU A 117 14.58 -5.04 -13.71
C LEU A 117 13.29 -4.86 -12.88
N THR A 118 12.17 -4.70 -13.59
CA THR A 118 10.88 -4.30 -13.00
C THR A 118 9.83 -5.40 -13.17
N PRO A 119 9.84 -6.48 -12.34
CA PRO A 119 8.87 -7.59 -12.38
C PRO A 119 7.57 -7.23 -11.66
N ILE A 120 6.80 -6.24 -12.15
CA ILE A 120 5.60 -5.72 -11.48
C ILE A 120 4.58 -6.82 -11.21
N ALA A 121 4.20 -7.58 -12.25
CA ALA A 121 3.15 -8.57 -12.10
C ALA A 121 3.52 -9.64 -11.06
N ALA A 122 4.76 -10.15 -11.10
CA ALA A 122 5.24 -11.14 -10.15
C ALA A 122 5.31 -10.59 -8.71
N SER A 123 5.73 -9.33 -8.55
CA SER A 123 5.84 -8.66 -7.24
C SER A 123 4.48 -8.39 -6.61
N VAL A 124 3.51 -7.91 -7.39
CA VAL A 124 2.13 -7.71 -6.92
C VAL A 124 1.47 -9.03 -6.57
N ARG A 125 1.72 -10.11 -7.36
CA ARG A 125 1.27 -11.46 -7.05
C ARG A 125 1.81 -11.91 -5.69
N ALA A 126 3.12 -11.81 -5.46
CA ALA A 126 3.75 -12.21 -4.21
C ALA A 126 3.23 -11.41 -3.01
N ALA A 127 2.94 -10.12 -3.18
CA ALA A 127 2.33 -9.29 -2.14
C ALA A 127 0.88 -9.71 -1.85
N ALA A 128 0.09 -10.01 -2.87
CA ALA A 128 -1.27 -10.52 -2.72
C ALA A 128 -1.30 -11.89 -2.00
N ASP A 129 -0.38 -12.79 -2.37
CA ASP A 129 -0.25 -14.09 -1.72
C ASP A 129 0.16 -13.93 -0.24
N ALA A 130 1.03 -12.97 0.11
CA ALA A 130 1.41 -12.66 1.49
C ALA A 130 0.24 -12.09 2.33
N LEU A 131 -0.79 -11.54 1.69
CA LEU A 131 -2.04 -11.10 2.31
C LEU A 131 -3.10 -12.20 2.39
N GLU A 132 -2.80 -13.41 1.88
CA GLU A 132 -3.79 -14.50 1.78
C GLU A 132 -5.07 -14.05 1.04
N TYR A 133 -4.91 -13.31 -0.06
CA TYR A 133 -5.92 -12.51 -0.74
C TYR A 133 -7.21 -13.26 -1.13
N ARG A 134 -7.18 -14.60 -1.18
CA ARG A 134 -8.37 -15.42 -1.45
C ARG A 134 -9.26 -15.61 -0.23
N ASP A 135 -8.68 -15.50 0.97
CA ASP A 135 -9.31 -15.84 2.23
C ASP A 135 -9.48 -14.63 3.15
N ALA A 136 -8.76 -13.53 2.88
CA ALA A 136 -8.79 -12.30 3.66
C ALA A 136 -8.86 -11.05 2.78
N PRO A 137 -9.49 -9.96 3.27
CA PRO A 137 -9.41 -8.66 2.60
C PRO A 137 -8.00 -8.09 2.70
N GLY A 138 -7.56 -7.38 1.65
CA GLY A 138 -6.21 -6.84 1.61
C GLY A 138 -6.07 -5.61 0.73
N ILE A 139 -5.02 -4.84 1.00
CA ILE A 139 -4.62 -3.71 0.16
C ILE A 139 -3.18 -3.91 -0.28
N VAL A 140 -2.93 -3.82 -1.59
CA VAL A 140 -1.58 -3.72 -2.14
C VAL A 140 -1.37 -2.30 -2.66
N VAL A 141 -0.28 -1.66 -2.26
CA VAL A 141 0.14 -0.36 -2.82
C VAL A 141 1.48 -0.54 -3.51
N LEU A 142 1.46 -0.42 -4.83
CA LEU A 142 2.66 -0.44 -5.67
C LEU A 142 3.19 0.98 -5.84
N VAL A 143 4.46 1.21 -5.52
CA VAL A 143 5.20 2.42 -5.86
C VAL A 143 6.24 2.06 -6.90
N THR A 144 6.18 2.68 -8.09
CA THR A 144 7.08 2.37 -9.22
C THR A 144 7.38 3.62 -10.04
N ASP A 145 8.58 3.71 -10.62
CA ASP A 145 8.97 4.75 -11.57
C ASP A 145 8.89 4.29 -13.04
N GLY A 146 8.51 3.03 -13.27
CA GLY A 146 8.59 2.41 -14.58
C GLY A 146 7.44 1.50 -14.97
N ASN A 147 7.73 0.68 -15.97
CA ASN A 147 6.83 -0.30 -16.55
C ASN A 147 7.34 -1.72 -16.32
N GLU A 148 6.46 -2.70 -16.58
CA GLU A 148 6.81 -4.12 -16.57
C GLU A 148 7.92 -4.41 -17.60
N THR A 149 9.06 -4.90 -17.16
CA THR A 149 10.22 -5.20 -18.02
C THR A 149 10.65 -6.67 -17.98
N CYS A 150 9.89 -7.52 -17.27
CA CYS A 150 10.17 -8.95 -17.08
C CYS A 150 9.19 -9.88 -17.81
N GLY A 151 8.42 -9.35 -18.76
CA GLY A 151 7.46 -10.14 -19.53
C GLY A 151 6.17 -10.48 -18.77
N GLY A 152 5.94 -9.86 -17.62
CA GLY A 152 4.73 -10.01 -16.83
C GLY A 152 3.49 -9.42 -17.52
N ARG A 153 2.32 -9.78 -17.01
CA ARG A 153 1.00 -9.40 -17.55
C ARG A 153 0.16 -8.72 -16.45
N PRO A 154 0.39 -7.44 -16.16
CA PRO A 154 -0.32 -6.72 -15.11
C PRO A 154 -1.83 -6.67 -15.28
N CYS A 155 -2.35 -6.54 -16.53
CA CYS A 155 -3.80 -6.51 -16.78
C CYS A 155 -4.44 -7.88 -16.49
N ALA A 156 -3.87 -8.96 -17.01
CA ALA A 156 -4.36 -10.32 -16.74
C ALA A 156 -4.26 -10.65 -15.23
N LEU A 157 -3.22 -10.18 -14.55
CA LEU A 157 -3.11 -10.32 -13.11
C LEU A 157 -4.20 -9.55 -12.38
N GLY A 158 -4.48 -8.30 -12.78
CA GLY A 158 -5.55 -7.48 -12.19
C GLY A 158 -6.92 -8.16 -12.31
N GLU A 159 -7.25 -8.70 -13.49
CA GLU A 159 -8.46 -9.49 -13.71
C GLU A 159 -8.53 -10.74 -12.81
N GLU A 160 -7.42 -11.44 -12.68
CA GLU A 160 -7.35 -12.64 -11.82
C GLU A 160 -7.55 -12.28 -10.35
N LEU A 161 -6.85 -11.24 -9.84
CA LEU A 161 -6.95 -10.78 -8.46
C LEU A 161 -8.37 -10.31 -8.13
N ALA A 162 -9.01 -9.55 -9.02
CA ALA A 162 -10.39 -9.10 -8.87
C ALA A 162 -11.40 -10.27 -8.84
N ARG A 163 -11.14 -11.34 -9.61
CA ARG A 163 -12.03 -12.50 -9.69
C ARG A 163 -11.86 -13.48 -8.54
N LEU A 164 -10.62 -13.66 -8.03
CA LEU A 164 -10.29 -14.69 -7.04
C LEU A 164 -10.12 -14.14 -5.63
N GLY A 165 -9.87 -12.85 -5.49
CA GLY A 165 -9.72 -12.19 -4.19
C GLY A 165 -11.05 -12.10 -3.46
N LEU A 166 -11.01 -12.27 -2.14
CA LEU A 166 -12.18 -12.04 -1.29
C LEU A 166 -12.58 -10.56 -1.31
N ASP A 167 -11.62 -9.68 -1.10
CA ASP A 167 -11.76 -8.20 -1.15
C ASP A 167 -10.35 -7.61 -1.24
N LEU A 168 -9.71 -7.72 -2.41
CA LEU A 168 -8.37 -7.21 -2.65
C LEU A 168 -8.41 -5.96 -3.51
N THR A 169 -7.85 -4.87 -3.00
CA THR A 169 -7.64 -3.63 -3.75
C THR A 169 -6.16 -3.42 -4.04
N VAL A 170 -5.81 -3.09 -5.29
CA VAL A 170 -4.44 -2.74 -5.67
C VAL A 170 -4.40 -1.27 -6.08
N HIS A 171 -3.70 -0.44 -5.33
CA HIS A 171 -3.39 0.93 -5.71
C HIS A 171 -2.02 0.98 -6.41
N VAL A 172 -1.89 1.86 -7.38
CA VAL A 172 -0.63 2.07 -8.11
C VAL A 172 -0.25 3.54 -8.05
N ILE A 173 0.93 3.81 -7.51
CA ILE A 173 1.54 5.14 -7.46
C ILE A 173 2.71 5.14 -8.44
N GLY A 174 2.55 5.86 -9.55
CA GLY A 174 3.62 6.13 -10.51
C GLY A 174 4.43 7.33 -10.03
N PHE A 175 5.70 7.12 -9.69
CA PHE A 175 6.58 8.16 -9.20
C PHE A 175 7.61 8.56 -10.26
N LYS A 176 7.50 9.78 -10.80
CA LYS A 176 8.38 10.30 -11.87
C LYS A 176 8.48 9.34 -13.06
N VAL A 177 7.35 8.74 -13.44
CA VAL A 177 7.30 7.75 -14.52
C VAL A 177 7.74 8.38 -15.84
N VAL A 178 8.80 7.83 -16.42
CA VAL A 178 9.25 8.19 -17.77
C VAL A 178 8.55 7.28 -18.76
N TYR A 179 7.83 7.90 -19.70
CA TYR A 179 7.24 7.16 -20.81
C TYR A 179 8.34 6.80 -21.81
N ASP A 180 8.76 5.53 -21.78
CA ASP A 180 9.63 4.96 -22.80
C ASP A 180 9.00 3.68 -23.38
N PRO A 181 8.31 3.79 -24.55
CA PRO A 181 7.63 2.66 -25.14
C PRO A 181 8.57 1.56 -25.62
N PHE A 182 9.88 1.83 -25.72
CA PHE A 182 10.86 0.84 -26.15
C PHE A 182 11.42 -0.02 -25.02
N SER A 183 11.27 0.43 -23.77
CA SER A 183 11.72 -0.33 -22.59
C SER A 183 10.68 -1.35 -22.09
N TRP A 184 9.47 -1.36 -22.65
CA TRP A 184 8.39 -2.21 -22.18
C TRP A 184 8.57 -3.64 -22.67
N ASN A 185 8.66 -4.57 -21.75
CA ASN A 185 8.66 -6.01 -22.05
C ASN A 185 7.44 -6.67 -21.39
N SER A 186 6.26 -6.16 -21.72
CA SER A 186 4.98 -6.79 -21.38
C SER A 186 4.21 -7.11 -22.64
N PRO A 187 3.67 -8.34 -22.78
CA PRO A 187 2.80 -8.68 -23.92
C PRO A 187 1.54 -7.81 -24.03
N GLU A 188 1.18 -7.11 -22.97
CA GLU A 188 -0.01 -6.26 -22.88
C GLU A 188 0.28 -4.79 -23.23
N ALA A 189 1.55 -4.39 -23.31
CA ALA A 189 1.94 -3.00 -23.56
C ALA A 189 1.40 -2.44 -24.89
N GLN A 190 1.28 -3.28 -25.90
CA GLN A 190 0.80 -2.87 -27.24
C GLN A 190 -0.72 -2.76 -27.33
N SER A 191 -1.46 -3.44 -26.44
CA SER A 191 -2.92 -3.43 -26.43
C SER A 191 -3.52 -2.48 -25.38
N TYR A 192 -2.67 -1.92 -24.50
CA TYR A 192 -3.10 -1.03 -23.44
C TYR A 192 -2.99 0.42 -23.87
N ASP A 193 -4.12 1.12 -23.95
CA ASP A 193 -4.24 2.53 -24.31
C ASP A 193 -4.56 3.45 -23.13
N GLY A 194 -4.64 2.87 -21.90
CA GLY A 194 -5.13 3.54 -20.69
C GLY A 194 -4.14 4.47 -19.96
N GLY A 195 -2.94 4.74 -20.52
CA GLY A 195 -2.04 5.67 -19.84
C GLY A 195 -0.54 5.41 -19.98
N LYS A 196 0.26 6.03 -19.10
CA LYS A 196 1.72 6.01 -19.15
C LYS A 196 2.35 4.67 -18.72
N THR A 197 1.60 3.80 -18.05
CA THR A 197 2.10 2.49 -17.56
C THR A 197 1.02 1.43 -17.61
N VAL A 198 1.37 0.23 -18.05
CA VAL A 198 0.49 -0.93 -18.03
C VAL A 198 0.12 -1.38 -16.60
N ALA A 199 0.91 -0.98 -15.61
CA ALA A 199 0.60 -1.25 -14.20
C ALA A 199 -0.73 -0.64 -13.74
N LYS A 200 -1.23 0.43 -14.42
CA LYS A 200 -2.54 1.02 -14.14
C LYS A 200 -3.69 0.01 -14.24
N CYS A 201 -3.58 -1.00 -15.10
CA CYS A 201 -4.58 -2.08 -15.18
C CYS A 201 -4.85 -2.77 -13.84
N LEU A 202 -3.83 -2.91 -12.97
CA LEU A 202 -4.00 -3.51 -11.65
C LEU A 202 -5.01 -2.74 -10.81
N ALA A 203 -4.88 -1.40 -10.80
CA ALA A 203 -5.83 -0.53 -10.10
C ALA A 203 -7.20 -0.55 -10.78
N ASP A 204 -7.27 -0.45 -12.10
CA ASP A 204 -8.52 -0.42 -12.86
C ASP A 204 -9.38 -1.69 -12.62
N HIS A 205 -8.75 -2.87 -12.59
CA HIS A 205 -9.47 -4.14 -12.39
C HIS A 205 -9.86 -4.42 -10.95
N THR A 206 -9.08 -3.95 -9.98
CA THR A 206 -9.31 -4.22 -8.54
C THR A 206 -10.02 -3.09 -7.80
N GLY A 207 -10.47 -2.05 -8.52
CA GLY A 207 -11.16 -0.89 -7.94
C GLY A 207 -10.24 0.04 -7.14
N GLY A 208 -8.94 -0.04 -7.35
CA GLY A 208 -7.95 0.82 -6.72
C GLY A 208 -7.74 2.15 -7.43
N MET A 209 -6.84 2.95 -6.91
CA MET A 209 -6.45 4.24 -7.49
C MET A 209 -5.15 4.10 -8.28
N PHE A 210 -5.06 4.81 -9.40
CA PHE A 210 -3.80 5.12 -10.06
C PHE A 210 -3.48 6.61 -9.84
N VAL A 211 -2.32 6.89 -9.21
CA VAL A 211 -1.87 8.25 -8.92
C VAL A 211 -0.50 8.46 -9.58
N SER A 212 -0.37 9.50 -10.41
CA SER A 212 0.93 9.92 -10.94
C SER A 212 1.48 11.05 -10.09
N THR A 213 2.72 10.92 -9.63
CA THR A 213 3.38 11.87 -8.73
C THR A 213 4.76 12.25 -9.25
N GLU A 214 5.14 13.53 -9.11
CA GLU A 214 6.40 14.08 -9.60
C GLU A 214 7.28 14.62 -8.48
N THR A 215 6.70 14.86 -7.30
CA THR A 215 7.38 15.44 -6.14
C THR A 215 7.32 14.53 -4.93
N VAL A 216 8.21 14.75 -3.96
CA VAL A 216 8.24 14.06 -2.67
C VAL A 216 6.92 14.25 -1.91
N ASP A 217 6.37 15.48 -1.95
CA ASP A 217 5.13 15.80 -1.23
C ASP A 217 3.93 15.08 -1.85
N GLU A 218 3.81 15.08 -3.18
CA GLU A 218 2.75 14.34 -3.88
C GLU A 218 2.84 12.83 -3.61
N LEU A 219 4.06 12.24 -3.60
CA LEU A 219 4.23 10.84 -3.27
C LEU A 219 3.84 10.54 -1.83
N ALA A 220 4.23 11.41 -0.87
CA ALA A 220 3.84 11.25 0.52
C ALA A 220 2.32 11.38 0.73
N ASP A 221 1.66 12.29 0.00
CA ASP A 221 0.20 12.44 0.01
C ASP A 221 -0.48 11.20 -0.59
N ALA A 222 -0.03 10.72 -1.75
CA ALA A 222 -0.56 9.52 -2.38
C ALA A 222 -0.42 8.27 -1.49
N LEU A 223 0.69 8.13 -0.76
CA LEU A 223 0.87 7.07 0.24
C LEU A 223 -0.14 7.18 1.38
N ARG A 224 -0.40 8.39 1.88
CA ARG A 224 -1.42 8.61 2.91
C ARG A 224 -2.83 8.28 2.42
N ASP A 225 -3.14 8.64 1.17
CA ASP A 225 -4.45 8.39 0.57
C ASP A 225 -4.69 6.89 0.28
N THR A 226 -3.64 6.14 -0.05
CA THR A 226 -3.74 4.73 -0.46
C THR A 226 -3.52 3.75 0.71
N LEU A 227 -2.54 4.01 1.58
CA LEU A 227 -2.23 3.19 2.74
C LEU A 227 -2.90 3.69 4.03
N GLY A 228 -3.22 4.98 4.11
CA GLY A 228 -3.83 5.56 5.30
C GLY A 228 -5.27 5.10 5.54
N CYS A 229 -5.81 5.43 6.70
CA CYS A 229 -7.22 5.25 7.00
C CYS A 229 -8.01 6.46 6.54
N ALA A 230 -9.11 6.27 5.83
CA ALA A 230 -10.14 7.27 5.74
C ALA A 230 -10.75 7.47 7.14
N LEU A 231 -10.21 8.38 7.94
CA LEU A 231 -10.83 8.73 9.21
C LEU A 231 -12.22 9.29 8.90
N ILE A 232 -13.25 8.69 9.47
CA ILE A 232 -14.64 9.13 9.34
C ILE A 232 -14.68 10.59 9.81
N GLY A 233 -14.77 11.53 8.86
CA GLY A 233 -14.74 12.97 9.12
C GLY A 233 -13.92 13.80 8.13
N GLN A 234 -12.99 13.23 7.39
CA GLN A 234 -12.19 13.96 6.38
C GLN A 234 -12.77 13.87 4.95
N ALA A 235 -13.79 13.04 4.72
CA ALA A 235 -14.40 12.83 3.40
C ALA A 235 -15.15 14.06 2.84
N GLN A 236 -15.23 15.19 3.55
CA GLN A 236 -16.02 16.37 3.12
C GLN A 236 -15.18 17.55 2.63
N THR A 237 -13.86 17.53 2.72
CA THR A 237 -13.02 18.68 2.31
C THR A 237 -12.54 18.62 0.87
N SER A 238 -12.52 17.45 0.24
CA SER A 238 -12.07 17.29 -1.14
C SER A 238 -13.10 17.75 -2.19
N ALA A 239 -14.40 17.74 -1.87
CA ALA A 239 -15.46 18.08 -2.83
C ALA A 239 -15.67 19.59 -3.06
N ARG A 240 -14.96 20.50 -2.36
CA ARG A 240 -15.14 21.96 -2.47
C ARG A 240 -14.05 22.72 -3.24
N ARG A 241 -13.12 22.07 -3.88
CA ARG A 241 -12.05 22.75 -4.63
C ARG A 241 -12.20 22.74 -6.15
N HIS A 242 -13.32 22.27 -6.68
CA HIS A 242 -13.64 22.37 -8.11
C HIS A 242 -15.05 22.98 -8.24
N GLY A 243 -15.13 24.25 -8.01
CA GLY A 243 -16.27 25.11 -8.29
C GLY A 243 -15.77 26.44 -8.83
#